data_bf4178d5bdbf07e5d1324eb2cfb23604
#
_entry.id   bf4178d5bdbf07e5d1324eb2cfb23604
#
_cell.length_a   1.000
_cell.length_b   1.000
_cell.length_c   1.000
_cell.angle_alpha   90.00
_cell.angle_beta   90.00
_cell.angle_gamma   90.00
#
_symmetry.space_group_name_H-M   'P 1'
#
loop_
_entity.id
_entity.type
_entity.pdbx_description
1 polymer ?
#
loop_
_entity_poly.entity_id
_entity_poly.type
_entity_poly.pdbx_seq_one_letter_code
_entity_poly.pdbx_strand_id
1 'polypeptide(L)'
;LMVNTYTEERSQQIYCLVDKGRAMQSPFNNMTMLDHAINTVLTLSNIILKKGDRAGLITFSNNSRNCVKADNRVGQLNRISEALYRLETHYQESDFEKLYVSVNRQIPTRSLLILFTNFDTVSGLRRHLPALQRLAARHLVLVILFENSELNKALERPVHNLKDAYFETIAAGFATEKRQMVRELSQLGIRVILSKPESLTVNSINSYLNLKERKLI
;
A
#
# COMPACT_ATOMS: atom_id res chain seq x y z
N LEU A 1 38.27 -19.11 -20.19
CA LEU A 1 37.86 -17.71 -20.18
C LEU A 1 36.76 -17.56 -19.13
N MET A 2 37.09 -17.04 -17.94
CA MET A 2 36.10 -16.62 -16.97
C MET A 2 35.64 -15.22 -17.36
N VAL A 3 34.37 -15.08 -17.75
CA VAL A 3 33.75 -13.77 -17.97
C VAL A 3 33.10 -13.34 -16.67
N ASN A 4 33.66 -12.34 -16.00
CA ASN A 4 33.00 -11.67 -14.89
C ASN A 4 31.83 -10.84 -15.47
N THR A 5 30.61 -11.35 -15.37
CA THR A 5 29.40 -10.59 -15.67
C THR A 5 29.11 -9.68 -14.47
N TYR A 6 29.55 -8.42 -14.57
CA TYR A 6 29.12 -7.39 -13.63
C TYR A 6 27.67 -7.06 -13.92
N THR A 7 26.77 -7.54 -13.08
CA THR A 7 25.40 -7.02 -13.03
C THR A 7 25.47 -5.69 -12.30
N GLU A 8 25.35 -4.56 -13.03
CA GLU A 8 25.13 -3.26 -12.39
C GLU A 8 23.82 -3.33 -11.58
N GLU A 9 23.94 -3.52 -10.29
CA GLU A 9 22.79 -3.30 -9.37
C GLU A 9 22.52 -1.80 -9.32
N ARG A 10 21.68 -1.32 -10.25
CA ARG A 10 21.19 0.06 -10.21
C ARG A 10 20.29 0.22 -9.01
N SER A 11 20.70 1.06 -8.06
CA SER A 11 19.89 1.47 -6.92
C SER A 11 18.55 2.05 -7.38
N GLN A 12 17.47 1.34 -7.12
CA GLN A 12 16.11 1.71 -7.54
C GLN A 12 15.47 2.68 -6.54
N GLN A 13 14.57 3.52 -7.03
CA GLN A 13 13.78 4.40 -6.17
C GLN A 13 12.45 3.74 -5.81
N ILE A 14 12.20 3.60 -4.51
CA ILE A 14 11.01 2.96 -3.98
C ILE A 14 10.35 3.92 -3.01
N TYR A 15 9.10 4.26 -3.30
CA TYR A 15 8.31 5.13 -2.45
C TYR A 15 7.16 4.37 -1.82
N CYS A 16 7.08 4.40 -0.50
CA CYS A 16 5.89 4.00 0.24
C CYS A 16 4.91 5.18 0.27
N LEU A 17 3.72 4.97 -0.27
CA LEU A 17 2.62 5.93 -0.25
C LEU A 17 1.63 5.49 0.82
N VAL A 18 1.45 6.29 1.87
CA VAL A 18 0.57 5.94 3.00
C VAL A 18 -0.65 6.84 2.99
N ASP A 19 -1.78 6.21 2.75
CA ASP A 19 -3.08 6.84 2.91
C ASP A 19 -3.38 7.01 4.40
N LYS A 20 -3.73 8.22 4.84
CA LYS A 20 -4.15 8.52 6.20
C LYS A 20 -5.58 9.04 6.28
N GLY A 21 -6.39 8.71 5.29
CA GLY A 21 -7.81 9.02 5.26
C GLY A 21 -8.66 8.11 6.13
N ARG A 22 -9.97 8.39 6.15
CA ARG A 22 -10.96 7.70 6.98
C ARG A 22 -10.93 6.18 6.83
N ALA A 23 -10.77 5.66 5.61
CA ALA A 23 -10.78 4.21 5.35
C ALA A 23 -9.63 3.44 6.05
N MET A 24 -8.54 4.13 6.42
CA MET A 24 -7.39 3.54 7.12
C MET A 24 -7.53 3.55 8.63
N GLN A 25 -8.59 4.13 9.18
CA GLN A 25 -8.84 4.21 10.63
C GLN A 25 -9.59 3.01 11.19
N SER A 26 -10.08 2.11 10.33
CA SER A 26 -10.78 0.92 10.78
C SER A 26 -9.93 0.14 11.78
N PRO A 27 -10.47 -0.14 12.98
CA PRO A 27 -9.74 -0.85 14.02
C PRO A 27 -9.57 -2.32 13.64
N PHE A 28 -8.42 -2.87 14.00
CA PHE A 28 -8.10 -4.27 13.88
C PHE A 28 -7.12 -4.70 14.98
N ASN A 29 -7.49 -5.66 15.83
CA ASN A 29 -6.66 -6.15 16.95
C ASN A 29 -6.06 -5.03 17.80
N ASN A 30 -6.86 -4.08 18.28
CA ASN A 30 -6.46 -2.91 19.07
C ASN A 30 -5.52 -1.91 18.35
N MET A 31 -5.32 -2.05 17.06
CA MET A 31 -4.57 -1.13 16.21
C MET A 31 -5.41 -0.72 15.02
N THR A 32 -5.13 0.42 14.42
CA THR A 32 -5.77 0.84 13.17
C THR A 32 -5.06 0.22 11.96
N MET A 33 -5.73 0.17 10.80
CA MET A 33 -5.06 -0.23 9.55
C MET A 33 -3.89 0.69 9.23
N LEU A 34 -3.97 1.96 9.63
CA LEU A 34 -2.86 2.90 9.49
C LEU A 34 -1.66 2.49 10.35
N ASP A 35 -1.87 2.08 11.60
CA ASP A 35 -0.77 1.63 12.48
C ASP A 35 -0.06 0.39 11.89
N HIS A 36 -0.84 -0.55 11.34
CA HIS A 36 -0.28 -1.70 10.62
C HIS A 36 0.53 -1.27 9.38
N ALA A 37 0.04 -0.28 8.62
CA ALA A 37 0.76 0.28 7.48
C ALA A 37 2.05 0.97 7.92
N ILE A 38 2.04 1.77 8.99
CA ILE A 38 3.22 2.44 9.55
C ILE A 38 4.30 1.42 9.92
N ASN A 39 3.95 0.39 10.68
CA ASN A 39 4.87 -0.66 11.09
C ASN A 39 5.46 -1.40 9.88
N THR A 40 4.62 -1.69 8.88
CA THR A 40 5.05 -2.34 7.63
C THR A 40 5.99 -1.45 6.84
N VAL A 41 5.68 -0.16 6.69
CA VAL A 41 6.53 0.80 5.96
C VAL A 41 7.90 0.97 6.62
N LEU A 42 7.97 1.02 7.95
CA LEU A 42 9.25 1.08 8.68
C LEU A 42 10.10 -0.15 8.40
N THR A 43 9.52 -1.34 8.53
CA THR A 43 10.22 -2.61 8.29
C THR A 43 10.65 -2.74 6.83
N LEU A 44 9.75 -2.43 5.89
CA LEU A 44 10.00 -2.48 4.46
C LEU A 44 11.10 -1.48 4.05
N SER A 45 11.05 -0.24 4.57
CA SER A 45 12.07 0.78 4.30
C SER A 45 13.46 0.33 4.77
N ASN A 46 13.55 -0.31 5.94
CA ASN A 46 14.81 -0.89 6.41
C ASN A 46 15.35 -1.97 5.47
N ILE A 47 14.48 -2.85 4.95
CA ILE A 47 14.88 -3.89 4.00
C ILE A 47 15.29 -3.29 2.66
N ILE A 48 14.56 -2.31 2.14
CA ILE A 48 14.89 -1.59 0.91
C ILE A 48 16.31 -0.99 1.02
N LEU A 49 16.60 -0.28 2.12
CA LEU A 49 17.90 0.34 2.36
C LEU A 49 19.02 -0.71 2.50
N LYS A 50 18.77 -1.83 3.21
CA LYS A 50 19.73 -2.94 3.33
C LYS A 50 20.03 -3.61 1.98
N LYS A 51 19.10 -3.58 1.04
CA LYS A 51 19.27 -4.08 -0.33
C LYS A 51 19.94 -3.08 -1.27
N GLY A 52 20.41 -1.92 -0.77
CA GLY A 52 21.09 -0.88 -1.54
C GLY A 52 20.16 0.02 -2.34
N ASP A 53 18.84 -0.17 -2.25
CA ASP A 53 17.85 0.66 -2.93
C ASP A 53 17.56 1.95 -2.13
N ARG A 54 16.91 2.91 -2.76
CA ARG A 54 16.56 4.21 -2.16
C ARG A 54 15.13 4.17 -1.67
N ALA A 55 14.94 4.34 -0.36
CA ALA A 55 13.62 4.39 0.27
C ALA A 55 13.12 5.83 0.40
N GLY A 56 11.88 6.06 -0.03
CA GLY A 56 11.16 7.32 0.14
C GLY A 56 9.78 7.09 0.77
N LEU A 57 9.16 8.15 1.26
CA LEU A 57 7.84 8.13 1.87
C LEU A 57 7.02 9.31 1.37
N ILE A 58 5.76 9.06 1.04
CA ILE A 58 4.75 10.10 0.88
C ILE A 58 3.54 9.70 1.72
N THR A 59 3.10 10.57 2.61
CA THR A 59 1.84 10.41 3.32
C THR A 59 0.83 11.40 2.78
N PHE A 60 -0.41 10.99 2.60
CA PHE A 60 -1.42 11.85 1.99
C PHE A 60 -2.81 11.67 2.61
N SER A 61 -3.55 12.77 2.59
CA SER A 61 -4.99 12.85 2.85
C SER A 61 -5.54 14.03 2.04
N ASN A 62 -6.67 14.60 2.41
CA ASN A 62 -7.20 15.77 1.70
C ASN A 62 -6.32 17.02 1.89
N ASN A 63 -5.87 17.31 3.12
CA ASN A 63 -5.27 18.61 3.49
C ASN A 63 -3.78 18.57 3.84
N SER A 64 -3.20 17.42 4.12
CA SER A 64 -1.81 17.35 4.57
C SER A 64 -1.02 16.27 3.83
N ARG A 65 0.17 16.67 3.41
CA ARG A 65 1.13 15.79 2.73
C ARG A 65 2.50 15.99 3.32
N ASN A 66 3.14 14.89 3.68
CA ASN A 66 4.54 14.87 4.01
C ASN A 66 5.27 14.04 2.96
N CYS A 67 6.44 14.50 2.53
CA CYS A 67 7.27 13.77 1.59
C CYS A 67 8.70 13.70 2.09
N VAL A 68 9.19 12.48 2.19
CA VAL A 68 10.62 12.18 2.38
C VAL A 68 11.13 11.63 1.05
N LYS A 69 12.02 12.38 0.38
CA LYS A 69 12.59 11.96 -0.92
C LYS A 69 13.36 10.65 -0.75
N ALA A 70 13.28 9.79 -1.79
CA ALA A 70 14.00 8.52 -1.78
C ALA A 70 15.51 8.75 -1.77
N ASP A 71 16.16 8.18 -0.77
CA ASP A 71 17.62 8.22 -0.57
C ASP A 71 18.07 6.89 0.06
N ASN A 72 19.35 6.58 0.00
CA ASN A 72 19.97 5.42 0.68
C ASN A 72 21.08 5.84 1.66
N ARG A 73 21.22 7.13 1.94
CA ARG A 73 22.23 7.65 2.87
C ARG A 73 21.93 7.26 4.31
N VAL A 74 22.98 7.24 5.12
CA VAL A 74 22.87 7.05 6.57
C VAL A 74 21.88 8.07 7.15
N GLY A 75 20.95 7.58 8.01
CA GLY A 75 19.91 8.42 8.61
C GLY A 75 18.59 8.49 7.83
N GLN A 76 18.49 7.91 6.63
CA GLN A 76 17.24 7.92 5.86
C GLN A 76 16.10 7.20 6.60
N LEU A 77 16.39 6.08 7.26
CA LEU A 77 15.39 5.36 8.06
C LEU A 77 14.85 6.24 9.20
N ASN A 78 15.72 7.01 9.86
CA ASN A 78 15.32 7.91 10.93
C ASN A 78 14.41 9.04 10.41
N ARG A 79 14.69 9.59 9.22
CA ARG A 79 13.81 10.59 8.57
C ARG A 79 12.44 10.02 8.25
N ILE A 80 12.38 8.78 7.76
CA ILE A 80 11.12 8.09 7.48
C ILE A 80 10.37 7.83 8.80
N SER A 81 11.06 7.33 9.83
CA SER A 81 10.49 7.07 11.15
C SER A 81 9.91 8.35 11.78
N GLU A 82 10.65 9.46 11.74
CA GLU A 82 10.20 10.74 12.27
C GLU A 82 8.97 11.28 11.53
N ALA A 83 8.95 11.13 10.18
CA ALA A 83 7.81 11.53 9.38
C ALA A 83 6.55 10.68 9.68
N LEU A 84 6.72 9.40 9.98
CA LEU A 84 5.64 8.49 10.36
C LEU A 84 5.17 8.71 11.80
N TYR A 85 6.08 9.00 12.72
CA TYR A 85 5.73 9.28 14.11
C TYR A 85 4.86 10.54 14.29
N ARG A 86 5.04 11.52 13.43
CA ARG A 86 4.24 12.77 13.41
C ARG A 86 2.95 12.68 12.63
N LEU A 87 2.53 11.48 12.23
CA LEU A 87 1.29 11.31 11.47
C LEU A 87 0.08 11.49 12.37
N GLU A 88 -0.64 12.56 12.11
CA GLU A 88 -1.98 12.76 12.62
C GLU A 88 -3.01 12.37 11.55
N THR A 89 -4.01 11.62 11.97
CA THR A 89 -5.11 11.22 11.10
C THR A 89 -6.24 12.23 11.20
N HIS A 90 -6.76 12.65 10.07
CA HIS A 90 -7.98 13.41 9.98
C HIS A 90 -9.06 12.52 9.36
N TYR A 91 -10.30 12.57 9.89
CA TYR A 91 -11.44 11.76 9.45
C TYR A 91 -11.97 12.13 8.04
N GLN A 92 -11.13 12.66 7.17
CA GLN A 92 -11.47 13.10 5.82
C GLN A 92 -11.15 12.02 4.78
N GLU A 93 -11.85 12.04 3.66
CA GLU A 93 -11.51 11.21 2.51
C GLU A 93 -10.16 11.64 1.91
N SER A 94 -9.41 10.68 1.39
CA SER A 94 -8.13 10.94 0.75
C SER A 94 -8.31 11.40 -0.69
N ASP A 95 -7.50 12.39 -1.09
CA ASP A 95 -7.52 12.98 -2.42
C ASP A 95 -6.41 12.38 -3.29
N PHE A 96 -6.77 11.42 -4.13
CA PHE A 96 -5.85 10.73 -5.04
C PHE A 96 -5.41 11.61 -6.22
N GLU A 97 -6.20 12.62 -6.60
CA GLU A 97 -5.78 13.59 -7.61
C GLU A 97 -4.63 14.45 -7.09
N LYS A 98 -4.74 14.91 -5.86
CA LYS A 98 -3.64 15.63 -5.20
C LYS A 98 -2.43 14.74 -4.98
N LEU A 99 -2.62 13.44 -4.71
CA LEU A 99 -1.53 12.46 -4.66
C LEU A 99 -0.82 12.40 -6.00
N TYR A 100 -1.57 12.21 -7.11
CA TYR A 100 -1.00 12.16 -8.46
C TYR A 100 -0.17 13.41 -8.78
N VAL A 101 -0.73 14.60 -8.54
CA VAL A 101 0.00 15.87 -8.77
C VAL A 101 1.29 15.93 -7.94
N SER A 102 1.23 15.49 -6.69
CA SER A 102 2.40 15.46 -5.80
C SER A 102 3.48 14.50 -6.29
N VAL A 103 3.10 13.28 -6.63
CA VAL A 103 4.02 12.26 -7.17
C VAL A 103 4.66 12.75 -8.46
N ASN A 104 3.86 13.26 -9.39
CA ASN A 104 4.35 13.76 -10.68
C ASN A 104 5.36 14.90 -10.53
N ARG A 105 5.19 15.76 -9.52
CA ARG A 105 6.11 16.88 -9.24
C ARG A 105 7.39 16.45 -8.53
N GLN A 106 7.31 15.45 -7.65
CA GLN A 106 8.39 15.09 -6.74
C GLN A 106 9.21 13.89 -7.22
N ILE A 107 8.62 13.03 -8.04
CA ILE A 107 9.23 11.80 -8.54
C ILE A 107 9.28 11.85 -10.08
N PRO A 108 10.30 12.50 -10.66
CA PRO A 108 10.39 12.65 -12.12
C PRO A 108 10.79 11.37 -12.84
N THR A 109 11.44 10.43 -12.16
CA THR A 109 11.93 9.17 -12.72
C THR A 109 11.00 8.02 -12.43
N ARG A 110 10.93 7.03 -13.34
CA ARG A 110 10.16 5.81 -13.10
C ARG A 110 10.64 5.14 -11.80
N SER A 111 9.71 4.83 -10.92
CA SER A 111 9.97 4.31 -9.58
C SER A 111 8.94 3.26 -9.21
N LEU A 112 9.22 2.45 -8.20
CA LEU A 112 8.22 1.59 -7.57
C LEU A 112 7.45 2.42 -6.54
N LEU A 113 6.14 2.46 -6.68
CA LEU A 113 5.20 3.09 -5.74
C LEU A 113 4.42 1.99 -5.02
N ILE A 114 4.61 1.86 -3.73
CA ILE A 114 3.88 0.90 -2.88
C ILE A 114 2.83 1.68 -2.11
N LEU A 115 1.59 1.56 -2.52
CA LEU A 115 0.46 2.32 -1.99
C LEU A 115 -0.30 1.49 -0.95
N PHE A 116 -0.27 1.94 0.30
CA PHE A 116 -1.05 1.41 1.41
C PHE A 116 -2.34 2.22 1.52
N THR A 117 -3.46 1.62 1.16
CA THR A 117 -4.78 2.27 1.18
C THR A 117 -5.89 1.25 1.39
N ASN A 118 -7.09 1.73 1.63
CA ASN A 118 -8.28 0.89 1.65
C ASN A 118 -9.46 1.64 1.03
N PHE A 119 -10.43 0.88 0.51
CA PHE A 119 -11.68 1.41 -0.02
C PHE A 119 -12.84 0.63 0.60
N ASP A 120 -13.87 1.34 1.03
CA ASP A 120 -15.05 0.73 1.66
C ASP A 120 -15.93 0.05 0.59
N THR A 121 -16.06 0.67 -0.60
CA THR A 121 -16.91 0.19 -1.68
C THR A 121 -16.20 0.26 -3.04
N VAL A 122 -16.65 -0.56 -3.99
CA VAL A 122 -16.18 -0.53 -5.39
C VAL A 122 -16.45 0.85 -6.02
N SER A 123 -17.58 1.48 -5.71
CA SER A 123 -17.89 2.83 -6.18
C SER A 123 -16.91 3.89 -5.67
N GLY A 124 -16.45 3.73 -4.40
CA GLY A 124 -15.39 4.55 -3.83
C GLY A 124 -14.08 4.41 -4.61
N LEU A 125 -13.65 3.17 -4.89
CA LEU A 125 -12.48 2.91 -5.72
C LEU A 125 -12.59 3.56 -7.09
N ARG A 126 -13.73 3.37 -7.78
CA ARG A 126 -13.93 3.85 -9.16
C ARG A 126 -13.72 5.35 -9.31
N ARG A 127 -14.05 6.14 -8.31
CA ARG A 127 -13.78 7.60 -8.31
C ARG A 127 -12.30 7.92 -8.40
N HIS A 128 -11.45 7.04 -7.90
CA HIS A 128 -9.99 7.23 -7.82
C HIS A 128 -9.20 6.51 -8.93
N LEU A 129 -9.86 5.62 -9.70
CA LEU A 129 -9.21 4.87 -10.78
C LEU A 129 -8.47 5.77 -11.79
N PRO A 130 -9.03 6.93 -12.25
CA PRO A 130 -8.31 7.77 -13.21
C PRO A 130 -6.95 8.28 -12.68
N ALA A 131 -6.87 8.64 -11.41
CA ALA A 131 -5.63 9.08 -10.79
C ALA A 131 -4.63 7.92 -10.66
N LEU A 132 -5.09 6.74 -10.22
CA LEU A 132 -4.28 5.53 -10.09
C LEU A 132 -3.76 5.05 -11.46
N GLN A 133 -4.58 5.11 -12.51
CA GLN A 133 -4.18 4.76 -13.87
C GLN A 133 -3.08 5.69 -14.40
N ARG A 134 -3.19 7.00 -14.15
CA ARG A 134 -2.15 7.97 -14.51
C ARG A 134 -0.84 7.73 -13.76
N LEU A 135 -0.89 7.32 -12.49
CA LEU A 135 0.30 6.89 -11.72
C LEU A 135 0.93 5.64 -12.35
N ALA A 136 0.11 4.63 -12.69
CA ALA A 136 0.57 3.37 -13.28
C ALA A 136 1.16 3.55 -14.69
N ALA A 137 0.74 4.57 -15.43
CA ALA A 137 1.31 4.88 -16.74
C ALA A 137 2.79 5.34 -16.67
N ARG A 138 3.23 5.91 -15.54
CA ARG A 138 4.59 6.45 -15.37
C ARG A 138 5.46 5.65 -14.41
N HIS A 139 4.86 4.97 -13.46
CA HIS A 139 5.53 4.25 -12.38
C HIS A 139 5.05 2.81 -12.30
N LEU A 140 5.82 1.95 -11.67
CA LEU A 140 5.32 0.64 -11.27
C LEU A 140 4.53 0.78 -9.98
N VAL A 141 3.22 0.55 -10.03
CA VAL A 141 2.33 0.71 -8.87
C VAL A 141 1.97 -0.64 -8.30
N LEU A 142 2.21 -0.79 -7.00
CA LEU A 142 1.77 -1.90 -6.17
C LEU A 142 0.79 -1.36 -5.14
N VAL A 143 -0.48 -1.73 -5.25
CA VAL A 143 -1.51 -1.35 -4.27
C VAL A 143 -1.66 -2.46 -3.25
N ILE A 144 -1.62 -2.10 -1.99
CA ILE A 144 -1.86 -3.00 -0.86
C ILE A 144 -3.19 -2.62 -0.24
N LEU A 145 -4.16 -3.51 -0.37
CA LEU A 145 -5.49 -3.40 0.22
C LEU A 145 -5.57 -4.27 1.48
N PHE A 146 -6.28 -3.79 2.46
CA PHE A 146 -6.52 -4.53 3.68
C PHE A 146 -7.76 -5.41 3.56
N GLU A 147 -7.61 -6.67 3.94
CA GLU A 147 -8.68 -7.61 4.12
C GLU A 147 -9.18 -7.56 5.58
N ASN A 148 -10.48 -7.53 5.75
CA ASN A 148 -11.06 -7.58 7.09
C ASN A 148 -11.15 -9.04 7.55
N SER A 149 -10.21 -9.46 8.40
CA SER A 149 -10.15 -10.82 8.90
C SER A 149 -11.27 -11.16 9.89
N GLU A 150 -11.91 -10.16 10.53
CA GLU A 150 -13.07 -10.42 11.40
C GLU A 150 -14.29 -10.84 10.58
N LEU A 151 -14.48 -10.23 9.41
CA LEU A 151 -15.53 -10.65 8.48
C LEU A 151 -15.27 -12.05 7.93
N ASN A 152 -14.01 -12.39 7.64
CA ASN A 152 -13.64 -13.74 7.19
C ASN A 152 -13.90 -14.79 8.29
N LYS A 153 -13.58 -14.48 9.55
CA LYS A 153 -13.91 -15.37 10.68
C LYS A 153 -15.42 -15.57 10.84
N ALA A 154 -16.22 -14.56 10.48
CA ALA A 154 -17.68 -14.69 10.49
C ALA A 154 -18.18 -15.64 9.40
N LEU A 155 -17.53 -15.69 8.24
CA LEU A 155 -17.83 -16.65 7.15
C LEU A 155 -17.45 -18.10 7.49
N GLU A 156 -16.50 -18.30 8.39
CA GLU A 156 -16.05 -19.65 8.81
C GLU A 156 -16.89 -20.22 9.97
N ARG A 157 -17.75 -19.41 10.62
CA ARG A 157 -18.58 -19.85 11.72
C ARG A 157 -19.83 -20.57 11.23
N PRO A 158 -20.23 -21.70 11.84
CA PRO A 158 -21.48 -22.36 11.50
C PRO A 158 -22.67 -21.45 11.85
N VAL A 159 -23.63 -21.36 10.93
CA VAL A 159 -24.85 -20.59 11.11
C VAL A 159 -25.81 -21.32 12.02
N HIS A 160 -26.09 -20.76 13.19
CA HIS A 160 -26.99 -21.36 14.17
C HIS A 160 -28.34 -20.61 14.31
N ASN A 161 -28.38 -19.36 13.82
CA ASN A 161 -29.57 -18.52 13.96
C ASN A 161 -29.68 -17.51 12.80
N LEU A 162 -30.82 -16.82 12.72
CA LEU A 162 -31.08 -15.83 11.66
C LEU A 162 -30.08 -14.66 11.66
N LYS A 163 -29.57 -14.28 12.85
CA LYS A 163 -28.57 -13.21 12.94
C LYS A 163 -27.23 -13.64 12.30
N ASP A 164 -26.81 -14.88 12.51
CA ASP A 164 -25.59 -15.42 11.93
C ASP A 164 -25.69 -15.46 10.39
N ALA A 165 -26.83 -15.89 9.86
CA ALA A 165 -27.10 -15.89 8.41
C ALA A 165 -27.04 -14.47 7.82
N TYR A 166 -27.56 -13.47 8.55
CA TYR A 166 -27.48 -12.08 8.12
C TYR A 166 -26.03 -11.56 8.10
N PHE A 167 -25.26 -11.84 9.15
CA PHE A 167 -23.85 -11.46 9.20
C PHE A 167 -23.01 -12.17 8.14
N GLU A 168 -23.26 -13.46 7.88
CA GLU A 168 -22.60 -14.19 6.81
C GLU A 168 -22.86 -13.56 5.43
N THR A 169 -24.13 -13.21 5.15
CA THR A 169 -24.50 -12.56 3.88
C THR A 169 -23.78 -11.23 3.69
N ILE A 170 -23.71 -10.40 4.74
CA ILE A 170 -22.99 -9.12 4.70
C ILE A 170 -21.50 -9.36 4.49
N ALA A 171 -20.89 -10.28 5.22
CA ALA A 171 -19.46 -10.60 5.10
C ALA A 171 -19.10 -11.13 3.71
N ALA A 172 -19.96 -11.98 3.11
CA ALA A 172 -19.81 -12.45 1.74
C ALA A 172 -19.90 -11.32 0.72
N GLY A 173 -20.78 -10.34 0.94
CA GLY A 173 -20.88 -9.12 0.13
C GLY A 173 -19.57 -8.34 0.14
N PHE A 174 -19.02 -8.04 1.33
CA PHE A 174 -17.74 -7.34 1.46
C PHE A 174 -16.57 -8.09 0.82
N ALA A 175 -16.49 -9.42 1.01
CA ALA A 175 -15.45 -10.23 0.38
C ALA A 175 -15.55 -10.19 -1.16
N THR A 176 -16.77 -10.19 -1.68
CA THR A 176 -17.00 -10.09 -3.13
C THR A 176 -16.59 -8.73 -3.68
N GLU A 177 -16.95 -7.64 -2.97
CA GLU A 177 -16.51 -6.28 -3.34
C GLU A 177 -14.99 -6.16 -3.34
N LYS A 178 -14.29 -6.67 -2.33
CA LYS A 178 -12.82 -6.66 -2.30
C LYS A 178 -12.20 -7.40 -3.48
N ARG A 179 -12.72 -8.58 -3.85
CA ARG A 179 -12.27 -9.31 -5.04
C ARG A 179 -12.52 -8.54 -6.33
N GLN A 180 -13.65 -7.84 -6.41
CA GLN A 180 -13.96 -6.97 -7.55
C GLN A 180 -12.98 -5.80 -7.66
N MET A 181 -12.66 -5.13 -6.55
CA MET A 181 -11.64 -4.07 -6.51
C MET A 181 -10.28 -4.55 -7.03
N VAL A 182 -9.85 -5.75 -6.59
CA VAL A 182 -8.60 -6.36 -7.07
C VAL A 182 -8.64 -6.58 -8.58
N ARG A 183 -9.75 -7.08 -9.12
CA ARG A 183 -9.91 -7.31 -10.57
C ARG A 183 -9.86 -5.99 -11.36
N GLU A 184 -10.60 -4.95 -10.92
CA GLU A 184 -10.63 -3.66 -11.61
C GLU A 184 -9.26 -2.98 -11.64
N LEU A 185 -8.52 -3.00 -10.53
CA LEU A 185 -7.15 -2.50 -10.49
C LEU A 185 -6.19 -3.31 -11.38
N SER A 186 -6.31 -4.65 -11.37
CA SER A 186 -5.47 -5.53 -12.18
C SER A 186 -5.69 -5.33 -13.67
N GLN A 187 -6.92 -5.07 -14.10
CA GLN A 187 -7.26 -4.74 -15.50
C GLN A 187 -6.58 -3.45 -15.99
N LEU A 188 -6.25 -2.54 -15.09
CA LEU A 188 -5.49 -1.31 -15.37
C LEU A 188 -3.96 -1.51 -15.33
N GLY A 189 -3.48 -2.76 -15.21
CA GLY A 189 -2.06 -3.06 -15.09
C GLY A 189 -1.46 -2.74 -13.72
N ILE A 190 -2.29 -2.42 -12.74
CA ILE A 190 -1.87 -2.14 -11.37
C ILE A 190 -1.75 -3.47 -10.61
N ARG A 191 -0.61 -3.69 -9.97
CA ARG A 191 -0.42 -4.86 -9.10
C ARG A 191 -1.14 -4.64 -7.79
N VAL A 192 -1.85 -5.67 -7.32
CA VAL A 192 -2.63 -5.58 -6.08
C VAL A 192 -2.31 -6.74 -5.18
N ILE A 193 -2.16 -6.45 -3.90
CA ILE A 193 -2.13 -7.43 -2.82
C ILE A 193 -3.32 -7.17 -1.92
N LEU A 194 -4.12 -8.17 -1.71
CA LEU A 194 -5.10 -8.20 -0.64
C LEU A 194 -4.48 -8.94 0.54
N SER A 195 -4.29 -8.27 1.66
CA SER A 195 -3.57 -8.82 2.81
C SER A 195 -4.32 -8.59 4.11
N LYS A 196 -4.32 -9.63 4.94
CA LYS A 196 -4.71 -9.49 6.36
C LYS A 196 -3.68 -8.63 7.07
N PRO A 197 -4.09 -7.79 8.05
CA PRO A 197 -3.15 -6.94 8.79
C PRO A 197 -1.99 -7.70 9.43
N GLU A 198 -2.22 -8.93 9.92
CA GLU A 198 -1.18 -9.74 10.55
C GLU A 198 -0.07 -10.18 9.58
N SER A 199 -0.41 -10.42 8.33
CA SER A 199 0.53 -10.87 7.28
C SER A 199 1.02 -9.74 6.37
N LEU A 200 0.56 -8.51 6.63
CA LEU A 200 0.82 -7.34 5.78
C LEU A 200 2.31 -7.12 5.52
N THR A 201 3.11 -7.13 6.59
CA THR A 201 4.55 -6.89 6.51
C THR A 201 5.24 -7.95 5.66
N VAL A 202 4.94 -9.22 5.90
CA VAL A 202 5.54 -10.35 5.16
C VAL A 202 5.16 -10.30 3.68
N ASN A 203 3.87 -10.09 3.39
CA ASN A 203 3.36 -10.03 2.02
C ASN A 203 3.95 -8.84 1.25
N SER A 204 4.11 -7.69 1.90
CA SER A 204 4.69 -6.50 1.31
C SER A 204 6.17 -6.69 0.96
N ILE A 205 6.94 -7.28 1.89
CA ILE A 205 8.36 -7.59 1.70
C ILE A 205 8.54 -8.59 0.56
N ASN A 206 7.81 -9.70 0.59
CA ASN A 206 7.89 -10.74 -0.44
C ASN A 206 7.56 -10.18 -1.82
N SER A 207 6.58 -9.30 -1.90
CA SER A 207 6.20 -8.67 -3.17
C SER A 207 7.28 -7.74 -3.70
N TYR A 208 7.89 -6.92 -2.83
CA TYR A 208 9.04 -6.11 -3.21
C TYR A 208 10.21 -6.97 -3.71
N LEU A 209 10.58 -8.03 -2.98
CA LEU A 209 11.66 -8.93 -3.37
C LEU A 209 11.38 -9.62 -4.70
N ASN A 210 10.17 -10.13 -4.91
CA ASN A 210 9.74 -10.71 -6.18
C ASN A 210 9.83 -9.73 -7.36
N LEU A 211 9.46 -8.45 -7.15
CA LEU A 211 9.57 -7.42 -8.18
C LEU A 211 11.04 -7.14 -8.53
N LYS A 212 11.91 -7.12 -7.53
CA LYS A 212 13.36 -6.92 -7.71
C LYS A 212 13.99 -8.11 -8.43
N GLU A 213 13.71 -9.34 -8.02
CA GLU A 213 14.23 -10.56 -8.67
C GLU A 213 13.82 -10.67 -10.14
N ARG A 214 12.58 -10.27 -10.45
CA ARG A 214 12.07 -10.25 -11.83
C ARG A 214 12.58 -9.07 -12.67
N LYS A 215 13.45 -8.21 -12.11
CA LYS A 215 13.98 -7.00 -12.77
C LYS A 215 12.88 -6.08 -13.33
N LEU A 216 11.77 -5.95 -12.62
CA LEU A 216 10.65 -5.10 -13.02
C LEU A 216 10.81 -3.66 -12.53
N ILE A 217 11.70 -3.49 -11.57
CA ILE A 217 12.14 -2.22 -10.95
C ILE A 217 13.60 -2.00 -11.22
#